data_f65d2998de4e50c87a303df1d52ad626
#
_entry.id   f65d2998de4e50c87a303df1d52ad626
#
_cell.length_a   1.000
_cell.length_b   1.000
_cell.length_c   1.000
_cell.angle_alpha   90.00
_cell.angle_beta   90.00
_cell.angle_gamma   90.00
#
_symmetry.space_group_name_H-M   'P 1'
#
loop_
_entity.id
_entity.type
_entity.pdbx_description
1 polymer ?
#
loop_
_entity_poly.entity_id
_entity_poly.type
_entity_poly.pdbx_seq_one_letter_code
_entity_poly.pdbx_strand_id
1 'polypeptide(L)'
;DAVEKGDALRHCGFDDFAINKLDALSHSDDWNGDMKICVAYRKPDGGILRRVPRQDVLRHTLEPVFESLPGWSEDLTDAKSFSDFPPNAKRYVARMVSSVLDVAFPQGFEGRELPQVRYVGVGPEPGQVIRDAPPTLRLIEKFAEPSVAVT
;
A
#
# COMPACT_ATOMS: atom_id res chain seq x y z
N ASP A 1 -2.02 5.72 -2.82
CA ASP A 1 -2.62 5.42 -4.13
C ASP A 1 -1.88 4.25 -4.78
N ALA A 2 -2.52 3.06 -4.80
CA ALA A 2 -1.94 1.86 -5.39
C ALA A 2 -2.01 1.88 -6.92
N VAL A 3 -2.95 2.64 -7.50
CA VAL A 3 -3.08 2.75 -8.95
C VAL A 3 -1.89 3.48 -9.56
N GLU A 4 -1.48 4.61 -8.98
CA GLU A 4 -0.29 5.34 -9.44
C GLU A 4 0.97 4.51 -9.31
N LYS A 5 1.16 3.85 -8.17
CA LYS A 5 2.36 3.04 -7.92
C LYS A 5 2.42 1.79 -8.78
N GLY A 6 1.29 1.12 -8.97
CA GLY A 6 1.19 -0.05 -9.87
C GLY A 6 1.40 0.32 -11.34
N ASP A 7 0.87 1.44 -11.77
CA ASP A 7 1.09 1.93 -13.14
C ASP A 7 2.57 2.32 -13.36
N ALA A 8 3.20 2.95 -12.36
CA ALA A 8 4.64 3.23 -12.38
C ALA A 8 5.47 1.94 -12.44
N LEU A 9 5.15 0.94 -11.63
CA LEU A 9 5.83 -0.37 -11.67
C LEU A 9 5.70 -1.02 -13.06
N ARG A 10 4.50 -1.00 -13.63
CA ARG A 10 4.23 -1.58 -14.96
C ARG A 10 5.07 -0.95 -16.07
N HIS A 11 5.29 0.36 -16.02
CA HIS A 11 5.95 1.10 -17.10
C HIS A 11 7.44 1.30 -16.90
N CYS A 12 7.90 1.49 -15.67
CA CYS A 12 9.29 1.83 -15.37
C CYS A 12 10.09 0.63 -14.86
N GLY A 13 9.41 -0.29 -14.17
CA GLY A 13 10.05 -1.35 -13.41
C GLY A 13 10.79 -0.76 -12.18
N PHE A 14 10.74 -1.45 -11.07
CA PHE A 14 11.60 -1.20 -9.91
C PHE A 14 11.70 -2.50 -9.09
N ASP A 15 12.80 -2.64 -8.36
CA ASP A 15 13.13 -3.87 -7.65
C ASP A 15 12.79 -3.79 -6.17
N ASP A 16 12.58 -2.58 -5.64
CA ASP A 16 12.36 -2.35 -4.22
C ASP A 16 11.24 -1.35 -3.95
N PHE A 17 10.51 -1.58 -2.85
CA PHE A 17 9.64 -0.60 -2.21
C PHE A 17 10.36 0.08 -1.05
N ALA A 18 10.26 1.41 -1.00
CA ALA A 18 10.55 2.22 0.17
C ALA A 18 9.23 2.80 0.69
N ILE A 19 8.79 2.37 1.87
CA ILE A 19 7.57 2.82 2.51
C ILE A 19 7.96 3.82 3.59
N ASN A 20 7.61 5.08 3.43
CA ASN A 20 7.98 6.13 4.36
C ASN A 20 6.80 6.55 5.24
N LYS A 21 7.11 7.08 6.45
CA LYS A 21 6.16 7.71 7.37
C LYS A 21 5.04 6.78 7.84
N LEU A 22 5.36 5.52 8.10
CA LEU A 22 4.38 4.60 8.66
C LEU A 22 3.93 5.01 10.08
N ASP A 23 4.83 5.62 10.84
CA ASP A 23 4.58 6.24 12.15
C ASP A 23 3.49 7.31 12.13
N ALA A 24 3.46 8.14 11.07
CA ALA A 24 2.47 9.20 10.92
C ALA A 24 1.03 8.68 10.71
N LEU A 25 0.87 7.39 10.48
CA LEU A 25 -0.43 6.73 10.29
C LEU A 25 -0.97 6.09 11.58
N SER A 26 -0.24 6.15 12.70
CA SER A 26 -0.76 5.73 14.00
C SER A 26 -1.95 6.61 14.39
N HIS A 27 -3.00 5.99 14.93
CA HIS A 27 -4.21 6.69 15.35
C HIS A 27 -3.89 7.78 16.39
N SER A 28 -4.56 8.91 16.26
CA SER A 28 -4.55 10.01 17.22
C SER A 28 -5.97 10.46 17.53
N ASP A 29 -6.15 11.31 18.53
CA ASP A 29 -7.46 11.82 18.95
C ASP A 29 -8.20 12.58 17.83
N ASP A 30 -7.46 13.12 16.88
CA ASP A 30 -8.01 13.89 15.75
C ASP A 30 -8.40 13.03 14.54
N TRP A 31 -8.19 11.70 14.60
CA TRP A 31 -8.39 10.81 13.47
C TRP A 31 -8.93 9.44 13.91
N ASN A 32 -9.92 8.92 13.18
CA ASN A 32 -10.61 7.65 13.50
C ASN A 32 -9.76 6.38 13.32
N GLY A 33 -8.55 6.49 12.76
CA GLY A 33 -7.63 5.37 12.61
C GLY A 33 -7.87 4.46 11.40
N ASP A 34 -8.89 4.69 10.57
CA ASP A 34 -9.14 3.86 9.39
C ASP A 34 -8.16 4.19 8.27
N MET A 35 -7.46 3.14 7.79
CA MET A 35 -6.58 3.24 6.64
C MET A 35 -7.35 3.12 5.34
N LYS A 36 -7.02 3.93 4.34
CA LYS A 36 -7.60 3.86 3.01
C LYS A 36 -6.53 3.67 1.95
N ILE A 37 -6.70 2.66 1.11
CA ILE A 37 -5.86 2.42 -0.07
C ILE A 37 -6.72 2.66 -1.31
N CYS A 38 -6.33 3.62 -2.16
CA CYS A 38 -6.97 3.79 -3.46
C CYS A 38 -6.54 2.64 -4.38
N VAL A 39 -7.50 1.80 -4.77
CA VAL A 39 -7.27 0.58 -5.56
C VAL A 39 -7.78 0.68 -6.99
N ALA A 40 -8.58 1.69 -7.29
CA ALA A 40 -9.12 1.97 -8.62
C ALA A 40 -9.61 3.41 -8.70
N TYR A 41 -9.95 3.86 -9.91
CA TYR A 41 -10.70 5.08 -10.15
C TYR A 41 -12.05 4.77 -10.81
N ARG A 42 -13.07 5.52 -10.45
CA ARG A 42 -14.39 5.50 -11.06
C ARG A 42 -14.51 6.64 -12.06
N LYS A 43 -14.92 6.32 -13.28
CA LYS A 43 -15.23 7.31 -14.32
C LYS A 43 -16.66 7.85 -14.15
N PRO A 44 -16.99 9.02 -14.73
CA PRO A 44 -18.35 9.58 -14.71
C PRO A 44 -19.42 8.64 -15.28
N ASP A 45 -19.06 7.74 -16.20
CA ASP A 45 -19.94 6.74 -16.77
C ASP A 45 -20.11 5.48 -15.87
N GLY A 46 -19.52 5.50 -14.67
CA GLY A 46 -19.52 4.39 -13.72
C GLY A 46 -18.45 3.31 -13.99
N GLY A 47 -17.74 3.39 -15.09
CA GLY A 47 -16.67 2.43 -15.41
C GLY A 47 -15.48 2.52 -14.45
N ILE A 48 -14.85 1.38 -14.19
CA ILE A 48 -13.69 1.27 -13.30
C ILE A 48 -12.39 1.29 -14.11
N LEU A 49 -11.42 2.07 -13.63
CA LEU A 49 -10.12 2.23 -14.25
C LEU A 49 -9.01 1.90 -13.23
N ARG A 50 -8.11 0.97 -13.58
CA ARG A 50 -6.94 0.58 -12.77
C ARG A 50 -5.63 0.97 -13.45
N ARG A 51 -5.57 2.19 -13.93
CA ARG A 51 -4.38 2.82 -14.52
C ARG A 51 -4.52 4.34 -14.44
N VAL A 52 -3.40 5.04 -14.52
CA VAL A 52 -3.39 6.50 -14.59
C VAL A 52 -3.75 6.94 -16.01
N PRO A 53 -4.79 7.76 -16.22
CA PRO A 53 -5.10 8.28 -17.54
C PRO A 53 -3.99 9.21 -18.03
N ARG A 54 -3.66 9.11 -19.32
CA ARG A 54 -2.71 10.03 -19.96
C ARG A 54 -3.29 11.43 -20.17
N GLN A 55 -4.61 11.52 -20.28
CA GLN A 55 -5.32 12.78 -20.50
C GLN A 55 -5.57 13.48 -19.17
N ASP A 56 -5.01 14.65 -18.99
CA ASP A 56 -5.13 15.43 -17.75
C ASP A 56 -6.58 15.81 -17.43
N VAL A 57 -7.35 16.21 -18.46
CA VAL A 57 -8.79 16.51 -18.31
C VAL A 57 -9.58 15.34 -17.71
N LEU A 58 -9.25 14.10 -18.10
CA LEU A 58 -9.93 12.92 -17.55
C LEU A 58 -9.57 12.70 -16.07
N ARG A 59 -8.32 12.97 -15.67
CA ARG A 59 -7.89 12.82 -14.26
C ARG A 59 -8.77 13.61 -13.29
N HIS A 60 -9.14 14.84 -13.64
CA HIS A 60 -9.96 15.72 -12.78
C HIS A 60 -11.41 15.26 -12.65
N THR A 61 -11.87 14.33 -13.49
CA THR A 61 -13.24 13.78 -13.44
C THR A 61 -13.32 12.42 -12.74
N LEU A 62 -12.19 11.85 -12.34
CA LEU A 62 -12.14 10.53 -11.71
C LEU A 62 -12.39 10.63 -10.22
N GLU A 63 -13.14 9.66 -9.70
CA GLU A 63 -13.34 9.46 -8.27
C GLU A 63 -12.50 8.28 -7.77
N PRO A 64 -11.74 8.44 -6.67
CA PRO A 64 -10.97 7.32 -6.11
C PRO A 64 -11.91 6.27 -5.50
N VAL A 65 -11.62 5.01 -5.76
CA VAL A 65 -12.26 3.86 -5.12
C VAL A 65 -11.31 3.33 -4.05
N PHE A 66 -11.78 3.32 -2.80
CA PHE A 66 -10.97 2.96 -1.65
C PHE A 66 -11.30 1.57 -1.11
N GLU A 67 -10.25 0.87 -0.74
CA GLU A 67 -10.30 -0.23 0.23
C GLU A 67 -10.00 0.35 1.61
N SER A 68 -10.85 0.02 2.61
CA SER A 68 -10.67 0.45 3.99
C SER A 68 -10.12 -0.68 4.85
N LEU A 69 -9.14 -0.38 5.70
CA LEU A 69 -8.51 -1.31 6.63
C LEU A 69 -8.54 -0.72 8.03
N PRO A 70 -8.62 -1.55 9.08
CA PRO A 70 -8.48 -1.05 10.44
C PRO A 70 -7.07 -0.47 10.65
N GLY A 71 -6.99 0.66 11.33
CA GLY A 71 -5.75 1.29 11.72
C GLY A 71 -5.14 0.71 13.00
N TRP A 72 -4.16 1.39 13.54
CA TRP A 72 -3.49 1.06 14.81
C TRP A 72 -3.21 2.34 15.60
N SER A 73 -3.04 2.18 16.91
CA SER A 73 -2.75 3.30 17.84
C SER A 73 -1.35 3.22 18.46
N GLU A 74 -0.66 2.11 18.24
CA GLU A 74 0.67 1.90 18.79
C GLU A 74 1.68 2.84 18.12
N ASP A 75 2.59 3.39 18.93
CA ASP A 75 3.72 4.17 18.43
C ASP A 75 4.75 3.23 17.77
N LEU A 76 5.09 3.51 16.52
CA LEU A 76 6.03 2.71 15.75
C LEU A 76 7.47 3.24 15.80
N THR A 77 7.72 4.39 16.42
CA THR A 77 9.03 5.07 16.37
C THR A 77 10.14 4.28 17.07
N ASP A 78 9.79 3.41 18.00
CA ASP A 78 10.72 2.53 18.73
C ASP A 78 10.88 1.14 18.10
N ALA A 79 10.12 0.82 17.05
CA ALA A 79 10.23 -0.47 16.37
C ALA A 79 11.65 -0.67 15.79
N LYS A 80 12.22 -1.86 15.97
CA LYS A 80 13.55 -2.23 15.48
C LYS A 80 13.50 -3.30 14.37
N SER A 81 12.37 -3.98 14.28
CA SER A 81 12.13 -5.04 13.29
C SER A 81 10.69 -4.99 12.77
N PHE A 82 10.43 -5.61 11.64
CA PHE A 82 9.07 -5.76 11.10
C PHE A 82 8.17 -6.58 12.05
N SER A 83 8.77 -7.47 12.85
CA SER A 83 8.02 -8.26 13.84
C SER A 83 7.41 -7.42 14.96
N ASP A 84 7.96 -6.23 15.24
CA ASP A 84 7.49 -5.33 16.29
C ASP A 84 6.21 -4.58 15.90
N PHE A 85 5.87 -4.56 14.61
CA PHE A 85 4.66 -3.88 14.16
C PHE A 85 3.40 -4.55 14.69
N PRO A 86 2.37 -3.77 15.06
CA PRO A 86 1.06 -4.32 15.39
C PRO A 86 0.44 -5.05 14.18
N PRO A 87 -0.47 -5.99 14.40
CA PRO A 87 -1.07 -6.78 13.32
C PRO A 87 -1.67 -5.94 12.19
N ASN A 88 -2.36 -4.83 12.53
CA ASN A 88 -2.98 -3.96 11.55
C ASN A 88 -1.96 -3.19 10.69
N ALA A 89 -0.82 -2.77 11.26
CA ALA A 89 0.27 -2.15 10.49
C ALA A 89 0.91 -3.15 9.52
N LYS A 90 1.14 -4.39 9.94
CA LYS A 90 1.59 -5.48 9.05
C LYS A 90 0.62 -5.73 7.92
N ARG A 91 -0.68 -5.79 8.24
CA ARG A 91 -1.76 -5.96 7.26
C ARG A 91 -1.81 -4.82 6.26
N TYR A 92 -1.72 -3.57 6.74
CA TYR A 92 -1.70 -2.40 5.87
C TYR A 92 -0.53 -2.44 4.88
N VAL A 93 0.69 -2.71 5.34
CA VAL A 93 1.88 -2.84 4.46
C VAL A 93 1.66 -3.94 3.43
N ALA A 94 1.20 -5.11 3.83
CA ALA A 94 0.95 -6.23 2.93
C ALA A 94 -0.14 -5.94 1.89
N ARG A 95 -1.26 -5.32 2.32
CA ARG A 95 -2.36 -4.95 1.41
C ARG A 95 -1.97 -3.85 0.44
N MET A 96 -1.20 -2.85 0.90
CA MET A 96 -0.70 -1.81 0.01
C MET A 96 0.20 -2.40 -1.08
N VAL A 97 1.13 -3.28 -0.72
CA VAL A 97 2.03 -3.96 -1.69
C VAL A 97 1.21 -4.84 -2.63
N SER A 98 0.30 -5.67 -2.12
CA SER A 98 -0.57 -6.51 -2.94
C SER A 98 -1.38 -5.69 -3.94
N SER A 99 -2.00 -4.59 -3.49
CA SER A 99 -2.80 -3.71 -4.35
C SER A 99 -1.98 -3.06 -5.47
N VAL A 100 -0.72 -2.70 -5.20
CA VAL A 100 0.21 -2.20 -6.23
C VAL A 100 0.52 -3.30 -7.25
N LEU A 101 0.76 -4.52 -6.80
CA LEU A 101 1.04 -5.66 -7.69
C LEU A 101 -0.19 -6.05 -8.54
N ASP A 102 -1.40 -6.01 -7.97
CA ASP A 102 -2.65 -6.28 -8.70
C ASP A 102 -2.88 -5.28 -9.84
N VAL A 103 -2.50 -4.02 -9.63
CA VAL A 103 -2.53 -3.00 -10.69
C VAL A 103 -1.42 -3.21 -11.72
N ALA A 104 -0.21 -3.51 -11.27
CA ALA A 104 0.94 -3.71 -12.16
C ALA A 104 0.79 -4.98 -13.03
N PHE A 105 0.23 -6.04 -12.46
CA PHE A 105 0.12 -7.36 -13.06
C PHE A 105 -1.34 -7.86 -13.06
N PRO A 106 -2.23 -7.29 -13.88
CA PRO A 106 -3.67 -7.60 -13.83
C PRO A 106 -4.02 -9.05 -14.20
N GLN A 107 -3.07 -9.81 -14.73
CA GLN A 107 -3.21 -11.24 -15.03
C GLN A 107 -2.58 -12.14 -13.96
N GLY A 108 -2.18 -11.56 -12.82
CA GLY A 108 -1.45 -12.24 -11.76
C GLY A 108 0.06 -12.09 -11.88
N PHE A 109 0.74 -12.39 -10.80
CA PHE A 109 2.20 -12.22 -10.67
C PHE A 109 2.92 -13.51 -10.27
N GLU A 110 2.25 -14.66 -10.38
CA GLU A 110 2.85 -15.98 -10.11
C GLU A 110 4.06 -16.23 -11.02
N GLY A 111 5.14 -16.72 -10.43
CA GLY A 111 6.39 -17.03 -11.14
C GLY A 111 7.19 -15.80 -11.61
N ARG A 112 6.78 -14.60 -11.19
CA ARG A 112 7.53 -13.36 -11.48
C ARG A 112 8.50 -13.03 -10.35
N GLU A 113 9.60 -12.39 -10.71
CA GLU A 113 10.42 -11.68 -9.75
C GLU A 113 9.67 -10.41 -9.32
N LEU A 114 9.45 -10.26 -8.00
CA LEU A 114 8.65 -9.18 -7.43
C LEU A 114 9.52 -8.18 -6.70
N PRO A 115 9.19 -6.89 -6.73
CA PRO A 115 9.83 -5.88 -5.89
C PRO A 115 9.74 -6.25 -4.42
N GLN A 116 10.80 -6.00 -3.66
CA GLN A 116 10.88 -6.31 -2.23
C GLN A 116 10.64 -5.07 -1.37
N VAL A 117 10.03 -5.23 -0.21
CA VAL A 117 9.93 -4.14 0.78
C VAL A 117 11.30 -3.98 1.44
N ARG A 118 12.10 -3.07 0.90
CA ARG A 118 13.48 -2.86 1.34
C ARG A 118 13.57 -1.97 2.58
N TYR A 119 12.70 -0.96 2.66
CA TYR A 119 12.75 0.04 3.71
C TYR A 119 11.34 0.39 4.18
N VAL A 120 11.14 0.43 5.50
CA VAL A 120 9.93 0.97 6.12
C VAL A 120 10.34 2.03 7.14
N GLY A 121 10.10 3.29 6.83
CA GLY A 121 10.36 4.42 7.72
C GLY A 121 9.30 4.50 8.81
N VAL A 122 9.75 4.53 10.07
CA VAL A 122 8.93 4.52 11.27
C VAL A 122 9.17 5.75 12.17
N GLY A 123 9.80 6.77 11.65
CA GLY A 123 10.05 8.02 12.36
C GLY A 123 10.95 8.97 11.57
N PRO A 124 11.17 10.19 12.10
CA PRO A 124 11.95 11.23 11.43
C PRO A 124 13.47 11.03 11.47
N GLU A 125 13.97 10.20 12.39
CA GLU A 125 15.39 10.03 12.59
C GLU A 125 15.99 9.02 11.59
N PRO A 126 17.25 9.20 11.15
CA PRO A 126 17.90 8.31 10.17
C PRO A 126 17.94 6.84 10.57
N GLY A 127 17.94 6.54 11.87
CA GLY A 127 17.94 5.18 12.42
C GLY A 127 16.57 4.52 12.50
N GLN A 128 15.48 5.26 12.27
CA GLN A 128 14.11 4.77 12.39
C GLN A 128 13.62 4.18 11.05
N VAL A 129 14.36 3.18 10.58
CA VAL A 129 14.09 2.48 9.32
C VAL A 129 14.20 0.98 9.52
N ILE A 130 13.11 0.27 9.28
CA ILE A 130 13.03 -1.19 9.30
C ILE A 130 13.49 -1.75 7.94
N ARG A 131 14.31 -2.81 7.96
CA ARG A 131 14.93 -3.39 6.77
C ARG A 131 14.72 -4.90 6.63
N ASP A 132 14.01 -5.52 7.56
CA ASP A 132 13.81 -6.96 7.69
C ASP A 132 12.36 -7.39 7.41
N ALA A 133 11.64 -6.63 6.57
CA ALA A 133 10.34 -7.07 6.10
C ALA A 133 10.45 -8.43 5.39
N PRO A 134 9.47 -9.33 5.56
CA PRO A 134 9.48 -10.60 4.86
C PRO A 134 9.53 -10.44 3.34
N PRO A 135 10.05 -11.44 2.59
CA PRO A 135 9.93 -11.48 1.14
C PRO A 135 8.48 -11.23 0.69
N THR A 136 8.30 -10.48 -0.38
CA THR A 136 7.00 -9.93 -0.82
C THR A 136 5.89 -10.98 -0.89
N LEU A 137 6.13 -12.16 -1.45
CA LEU A 137 5.12 -13.22 -1.47
C LEU A 137 4.71 -13.67 -0.08
N ARG A 138 5.68 -13.90 0.81
CA ARG A 138 5.40 -14.28 2.20
C ARG A 138 4.69 -13.18 2.99
N LEU A 139 5.03 -11.92 2.73
CA LEU A 139 4.37 -10.77 3.33
C LEU A 139 2.88 -10.78 2.97
N ILE A 140 2.57 -10.95 1.68
CA ILE A 140 1.20 -10.99 1.17
C ILE A 140 0.45 -12.21 1.71
N GLU A 141 0.99 -13.41 1.56
CA GLU A 141 0.36 -14.65 2.02
C GLU A 141 0.02 -14.64 3.52
N LYS A 142 0.91 -14.05 4.33
CA LYS A 142 0.75 -14.07 5.78
C LYS A 142 -0.15 -12.95 6.31
N PHE A 143 -0.17 -11.78 5.68
CA PHE A 143 -0.77 -10.59 6.26
C PHE A 143 -1.80 -9.89 5.37
N ALA A 144 -1.82 -10.14 4.04
CA ALA A 144 -2.77 -9.50 3.14
C ALA A 144 -4.08 -10.29 3.04
N GLU A 145 -4.75 -10.53 4.18
CA GLU A 145 -6.08 -11.13 4.14
C GLU A 145 -7.04 -10.29 3.28
N PRO A 146 -7.99 -10.92 2.56
CA PRO A 146 -8.95 -10.20 1.74
C PRO A 146 -9.72 -9.18 2.56
N SER A 147 -9.87 -7.98 2.03
CA SER A 147 -10.69 -6.93 2.65
C SER A 147 -12.19 -7.26 2.53
N VAL A 148 -12.95 -6.93 3.55
CA VAL A 148 -14.39 -7.23 3.63
C VAL A 148 -15.28 -6.17 2.94
N ALA A 149 -14.76 -5.03 2.49
CA ALA A 149 -15.56 -4.03 1.78
C ALA A 149 -14.73 -3.15 0.83
N VAL A 150 -15.13 -3.15 -0.43
CA VAL A 150 -14.76 -2.12 -1.42
C VAL A 150 -15.96 -1.16 -1.51
N THR A 151 -15.79 0.07 -1.07
CA THR A 151 -16.79 1.15 -1.20
C THR A 151 -16.33 2.23 -2.18
#